data_b9f7c90c3ec0d2b8908417615ef80651
#
_entry.id   b9f7c90c3ec0d2b8908417615ef80651
#
_cell.length_a   1.000
_cell.length_b   1.000
_cell.length_c   1.000
_cell.angle_alpha   90.00
_cell.angle_beta   90.00
_cell.angle_gamma   90.00
#
_symmetry.space_group_name_H-M   'P 1'
#
loop_
_entity.id
_entity.type
_entity.pdbx_description
1 polymer ?
#
loop_
_entity_poly.entity_id
_entity_poly.type
_entity_poly.pdbx_seq_one_letter_code
_entity_poly.pdbx_strand_id
1 'polypeptide(L)'
;MTEQIPAVTVKTDGRKRRWHQHKVERRNELVDGTIVAIRLHGRFLSMDEIAAEIGVSKTVLYRYFVDKNDLTTAVLMRFAQATLIPNMAGALSSDLDGFDLTREIIRVYVETVADEPEPYRFVMANSSPTKSKVIADSERIIARMLAMMLRRRMQYAGMDTGGVEPWAYMIVGGVQLATHSWVSDPRMSADDLIDYLTMLSWSAICGIVEAGGSLEKFREQPHPSPIVPPRVT
;
A
#
# COMPACT_ATOMS: atom_id res chain seq x y z
N MET A 1 42.02 11.79 -47.36
CA MET A 1 41.22 10.54 -47.34
C MET A 1 40.59 10.45 -45.96
N THR A 2 39.32 10.83 -45.87
CA THR A 2 38.58 10.84 -44.64
C THR A 2 37.63 9.62 -44.68
N GLU A 3 37.91 8.65 -43.84
CA GLU A 3 37.21 7.38 -43.76
C GLU A 3 35.90 7.59 -42.98
N GLN A 4 34.76 7.50 -43.66
CA GLN A 4 33.43 7.56 -43.09
C GLN A 4 33.10 6.23 -42.43
N ILE A 5 32.97 6.23 -41.09
CA ILE A 5 32.47 5.09 -40.32
C ILE A 5 30.96 4.96 -40.59
N PRO A 6 30.44 3.80 -41.06
CA PRO A 6 29.01 3.64 -41.28
C PRO A 6 28.27 3.54 -39.96
N ALA A 7 27.26 4.42 -39.75
CA ALA A 7 26.33 4.36 -38.62
C ALA A 7 25.56 3.04 -38.67
N VAL A 8 25.78 2.18 -37.68
CA VAL A 8 25.02 0.94 -37.46
C VAL A 8 23.64 1.36 -36.94
N THR A 9 22.67 1.44 -37.82
CA THR A 9 21.26 1.60 -37.49
C THR A 9 20.76 0.30 -36.85
N VAL A 10 20.71 0.23 -35.53
CA VAL A 10 20.03 -0.85 -34.79
C VAL A 10 18.55 -0.74 -35.10
N LYS A 11 18.06 -1.47 -36.09
CA LYS A 11 16.62 -1.72 -36.31
C LYS A 11 16.11 -2.49 -35.10
N THR A 12 15.69 -1.79 -34.05
CA THR A 12 14.96 -2.38 -32.93
C THR A 12 13.71 -3.02 -33.48
N ASP A 13 13.62 -4.33 -33.36
CA ASP A 13 12.63 -5.20 -33.96
C ASP A 13 11.22 -4.82 -33.43
N GLY A 14 10.53 -3.94 -34.14
CA GLY A 14 9.20 -3.45 -33.83
C GLY A 14 8.14 -4.56 -33.70
N ARG A 15 8.45 -5.77 -34.24
CA ARG A 15 7.66 -6.98 -34.09
C ARG A 15 7.80 -7.54 -32.67
N LYS A 16 9.03 -7.63 -32.14
CA LYS A 16 9.29 -8.10 -30.77
C LYS A 16 8.67 -7.16 -29.72
N ARG A 17 8.76 -5.86 -29.93
CA ARG A 17 8.16 -4.85 -29.05
C ARG A 17 6.63 -4.95 -29.04
N ARG A 18 5.99 -5.06 -30.20
CA ARG A 18 4.53 -5.24 -30.31
C ARG A 18 4.09 -6.56 -29.69
N TRP A 19 4.81 -7.65 -29.93
CA TRP A 19 4.51 -8.94 -29.32
C TRP A 19 4.64 -8.91 -27.79
N HIS A 20 5.68 -8.28 -27.27
CA HIS A 20 5.86 -8.11 -25.83
C HIS A 20 4.75 -7.27 -25.21
N GLN A 21 4.40 -6.16 -25.85
CA GLN A 21 3.30 -5.29 -25.41
C GLN A 21 1.97 -6.05 -25.37
N HIS A 22 1.62 -6.78 -26.43
CA HIS A 22 0.41 -7.60 -26.47
C HIS A 22 0.40 -8.69 -25.38
N LYS A 23 1.57 -9.28 -25.07
CA LYS A 23 1.67 -10.26 -23.98
C LYS A 23 1.39 -9.60 -22.61
N VAL A 24 1.90 -8.40 -22.39
CA VAL A 24 1.65 -7.63 -21.15
C VAL A 24 0.18 -7.24 -21.04
N GLU A 25 -0.40 -6.71 -22.12
CA GLU A 25 -1.81 -6.33 -22.16
C GLU A 25 -2.71 -7.55 -21.85
N ARG A 26 -2.45 -8.69 -22.51
CA ARG A 26 -3.23 -9.90 -22.25
C ARG A 26 -3.07 -10.43 -20.82
N ARG A 27 -1.86 -10.31 -20.25
CA ARG A 27 -1.64 -10.67 -18.84
C ARG A 27 -2.47 -9.77 -17.90
N ASN A 28 -2.54 -8.48 -18.18
CA ASN A 28 -3.34 -7.52 -17.39
C ASN A 28 -4.84 -7.80 -17.51
N GLU A 29 -5.36 -8.11 -18.71
CA GLU A 29 -6.75 -8.52 -18.91
C GLU A 29 -7.12 -9.75 -18.08
N LEU A 30 -6.23 -10.74 -18.02
CA LEU A 30 -6.43 -11.94 -17.19
C LEU A 30 -6.42 -11.61 -15.69
N VAL A 31 -5.60 -10.66 -15.26
CA VAL A 31 -5.61 -10.16 -13.87
C VAL A 31 -6.91 -9.43 -13.55
N ASP A 32 -7.35 -8.54 -14.45
CA ASP A 32 -8.59 -7.79 -14.26
C ASP A 32 -9.81 -8.74 -14.20
N GLY A 33 -9.85 -9.73 -15.08
CA GLY A 33 -10.86 -10.81 -15.02
C GLY A 33 -10.79 -11.63 -13.74
N THR A 34 -9.58 -11.92 -13.25
CA THR A 34 -9.39 -12.61 -11.97
C THR A 34 -9.95 -11.80 -10.79
N ILE A 35 -9.75 -10.48 -10.80
CA ILE A 35 -10.32 -9.59 -9.76
C ILE A 35 -11.84 -9.67 -9.78
N VAL A 36 -12.46 -9.67 -10.97
CA VAL A 36 -13.93 -9.85 -11.10
C VAL A 36 -14.36 -11.20 -10.54
N ALA A 37 -13.68 -12.29 -10.90
CA ALA A 37 -13.97 -13.63 -10.38
C ALA A 37 -13.88 -13.67 -8.84
N ILE A 38 -12.86 -13.04 -8.26
CA ILE A 38 -12.69 -12.97 -6.80
C ILE A 38 -13.84 -12.19 -6.13
N ARG A 39 -14.30 -11.08 -6.73
CA ARG A 39 -15.45 -10.31 -6.22
C ARG A 39 -16.74 -11.13 -6.20
N LEU A 40 -16.92 -11.99 -7.19
CA LEU A 40 -18.14 -12.81 -7.33
C LEU A 40 -18.12 -14.05 -6.42
N HIS A 41 -16.99 -14.70 -6.27
CA HIS A 41 -16.88 -16.03 -5.64
C HIS A 41 -16.02 -16.07 -4.37
N GLY A 42 -15.39 -14.92 -4.01
CA GLY A 42 -14.61 -14.79 -2.79
C GLY A 42 -13.18 -15.33 -2.89
N ARG A 43 -12.54 -15.47 -1.73
CA ARG A 43 -11.08 -15.62 -1.60
C ARG A 43 -10.50 -17.03 -1.85
N PHE A 44 -11.33 -18.06 -1.99
CA PHE A 44 -10.86 -19.46 -2.04
C PHE A 44 -10.80 -20.05 -3.45
N LEU A 45 -10.90 -19.24 -4.49
CA LEU A 45 -10.87 -19.70 -5.88
C LEU A 45 -9.59 -20.46 -6.23
N SER A 46 -9.73 -21.59 -6.87
CA SER A 46 -8.67 -22.33 -7.54
C SER A 46 -8.34 -21.73 -8.91
N MET A 47 -7.19 -22.12 -9.49
CA MET A 47 -6.84 -21.72 -10.86
C MET A 47 -7.87 -22.19 -11.91
N ASP A 48 -8.53 -23.34 -11.66
CA ASP A 48 -9.53 -23.90 -12.56
C ASP A 48 -10.83 -23.09 -12.53
N GLU A 49 -11.30 -22.72 -11.34
CA GLU A 49 -12.47 -21.89 -11.16
C GLU A 49 -12.25 -20.49 -11.72
N ILE A 50 -11.06 -19.89 -11.49
CA ILE A 50 -10.70 -18.60 -12.10
C ILE A 50 -10.73 -18.70 -13.62
N ALA A 51 -10.09 -19.71 -14.22
CA ALA A 51 -10.04 -19.88 -15.66
C ALA A 51 -11.45 -20.04 -16.26
N ALA A 52 -12.32 -20.83 -15.61
CA ALA A 52 -13.72 -21.01 -16.01
C ALA A 52 -14.50 -19.70 -15.97
N GLU A 53 -14.37 -18.91 -14.89
CA GLU A 53 -15.08 -17.65 -14.71
C GLU A 53 -14.68 -16.60 -15.76
N ILE A 54 -13.38 -16.49 -16.06
CA ILE A 54 -12.89 -15.52 -17.07
C ILE A 54 -12.99 -16.03 -18.52
N GLY A 55 -13.59 -17.22 -18.73
CA GLY A 55 -13.85 -17.77 -20.06
C GLY A 55 -12.59 -18.20 -20.83
N VAL A 56 -11.53 -18.64 -20.13
CA VAL A 56 -10.33 -19.17 -20.77
C VAL A 56 -10.04 -20.60 -20.30
N SER A 57 -9.24 -21.35 -21.08
CA SER A 57 -8.77 -22.65 -20.61
C SER A 57 -7.69 -22.49 -19.52
N LYS A 58 -7.60 -23.47 -18.63
CA LYS A 58 -6.52 -23.59 -17.63
C LYS A 58 -5.14 -23.45 -18.26
N THR A 59 -4.93 -24.06 -19.43
CA THR A 59 -3.67 -23.98 -20.19
C THR A 59 -3.34 -22.55 -20.60
N VAL A 60 -4.34 -21.74 -20.97
CA VAL A 60 -4.14 -20.31 -21.26
C VAL A 60 -3.67 -19.57 -20.02
N LEU A 61 -4.30 -19.81 -18.88
CA LEU A 61 -3.92 -19.14 -17.63
C LEU A 61 -2.47 -19.50 -17.21
N TYR A 62 -2.10 -20.78 -17.24
CA TYR A 62 -0.73 -21.23 -16.94
C TYR A 62 0.33 -20.78 -17.94
N ARG A 63 -0.05 -20.34 -19.13
CA ARG A 63 0.90 -19.72 -20.08
C ARG A 63 1.36 -18.34 -19.65
N TYR A 64 0.56 -17.62 -18.85
CA TYR A 64 0.83 -16.28 -18.36
C TYR A 64 1.27 -16.23 -16.91
N PHE A 65 0.89 -17.23 -16.11
CA PHE A 65 1.18 -17.32 -14.67
C PHE A 65 1.75 -18.70 -14.35
N VAL A 66 2.91 -18.72 -13.71
CA VAL A 66 3.60 -19.97 -13.36
C VAL A 66 2.76 -20.82 -12.40
N ASP A 67 2.13 -20.17 -11.46
CA ASP A 67 1.28 -20.78 -10.45
C ASP A 67 0.25 -19.79 -9.89
N LYS A 68 -0.56 -20.24 -8.92
CA LYS A 68 -1.53 -19.38 -8.22
C LYS A 68 -0.85 -18.21 -7.48
N ASN A 69 0.39 -18.40 -7.01
CA ASN A 69 1.11 -17.35 -6.31
C ASN A 69 1.52 -16.22 -7.25
N ASP A 70 1.96 -16.53 -8.47
CA ASP A 70 2.29 -15.53 -9.50
C ASP A 70 1.03 -14.73 -9.88
N LEU A 71 -0.12 -15.39 -10.08
CA LEU A 71 -1.39 -14.73 -10.34
C LEU A 71 -1.82 -13.84 -9.15
N THR A 72 -1.75 -14.34 -7.93
CA THR A 72 -2.10 -13.56 -6.73
C THR A 72 -1.18 -12.35 -6.54
N THR A 73 0.11 -12.51 -6.83
CA THR A 73 1.07 -11.40 -6.81
C THR A 73 0.70 -10.34 -7.86
N ALA A 74 0.28 -10.77 -9.05
CA ALA A 74 -0.16 -9.84 -10.08
C ALA A 74 -1.46 -9.09 -9.70
N VAL A 75 -2.41 -9.77 -9.05
CA VAL A 75 -3.63 -9.15 -8.48
C VAL A 75 -3.26 -8.09 -7.44
N LEU A 76 -2.36 -8.41 -6.50
CA LEU A 76 -1.87 -7.46 -5.50
C LEU A 76 -1.22 -6.23 -6.15
N MET A 77 -0.32 -6.45 -7.10
CA MET A 77 0.35 -5.35 -7.81
C MET A 77 -0.65 -4.47 -8.56
N ARG A 78 -1.66 -5.07 -9.18
CA ARG A 78 -2.73 -4.35 -9.88
C ARG A 78 -3.53 -3.49 -8.93
N PHE A 79 -3.96 -4.04 -7.79
CA PHE A 79 -4.67 -3.31 -6.74
C PHE A 79 -3.83 -2.15 -6.19
N ALA A 80 -2.56 -2.41 -5.84
CA ALA A 80 -1.68 -1.38 -5.31
C ALA A 80 -1.43 -0.26 -6.32
N GLN A 81 -1.14 -0.57 -7.58
CA GLN A 81 -0.78 0.41 -8.60
C GLN A 81 -1.97 1.14 -9.19
N ALA A 82 -3.11 0.47 -9.36
CA ALA A 82 -4.28 1.06 -10.00
C ALA A 82 -5.20 1.80 -9.02
N THR A 83 -5.17 1.46 -7.74
CA THR A 83 -6.12 2.00 -6.74
C THR A 83 -5.42 2.60 -5.54
N LEU A 84 -4.67 1.80 -4.77
CA LEU A 84 -4.15 2.25 -3.47
C LEU A 84 -3.14 3.40 -3.59
N ILE A 85 -2.10 3.25 -4.41
CA ILE A 85 -1.04 4.26 -4.54
C ILE A 85 -1.59 5.58 -5.11
N PRO A 86 -2.41 5.62 -6.17
CA PRO A 86 -3.00 6.86 -6.66
C PRO A 86 -3.88 7.56 -5.63
N ASN A 87 -4.75 6.83 -4.91
CA ASN A 87 -5.60 7.40 -3.87
C ASN A 87 -4.78 7.99 -2.73
N MET A 88 -3.75 7.27 -2.26
CA MET A 88 -2.83 7.76 -1.24
C MET A 88 -2.03 8.99 -1.70
N ALA A 89 -1.56 9.00 -2.96
CA ALA A 89 -0.87 10.15 -3.52
C ALA A 89 -1.77 11.40 -3.57
N GLY A 90 -3.05 11.22 -3.94
CA GLY A 90 -4.06 12.28 -3.92
C GLY A 90 -4.23 12.88 -2.52
N ALA A 91 -4.44 12.04 -1.51
CA ALA A 91 -4.59 12.46 -0.12
C ALA A 91 -3.34 13.20 0.39
N LEU A 92 -2.14 12.68 0.14
CA LEU A 92 -0.88 13.27 0.56
C LEU A 92 -0.55 14.60 -0.14
N SER A 93 -1.15 14.86 -1.30
CA SER A 93 -0.97 16.10 -2.07
C SER A 93 -2.04 17.16 -1.80
N SER A 94 -3.01 16.87 -0.91
CA SER A 94 -4.08 17.81 -0.55
C SER A 94 -3.54 18.98 0.30
N ASP A 95 -4.25 20.13 0.26
CA ASP A 95 -3.94 21.32 1.07
C ASP A 95 -4.54 21.24 2.49
N LEU A 96 -4.93 20.05 2.94
CA LEU A 96 -5.46 19.85 4.29
C LEU A 96 -4.40 20.15 5.35
N ASP A 97 -4.86 20.63 6.50
CA ASP A 97 -4.01 20.84 7.67
C ASP A 97 -3.64 19.52 8.39
N GLY A 98 -2.90 19.64 9.51
CA GLY A 98 -2.32 18.49 10.17
C GLY A 98 -3.33 17.41 10.57
N PHE A 99 -4.43 17.79 11.27
CA PHE A 99 -5.44 16.83 11.73
C PHE A 99 -6.26 16.26 10.57
N ASP A 100 -6.82 17.14 9.75
CA ASP A 100 -7.67 16.72 8.61
C ASP A 100 -6.89 15.89 7.62
N LEU A 101 -5.64 16.23 7.36
CA LEU A 101 -4.76 15.40 6.53
C LEU A 101 -4.51 14.02 7.13
N THR A 102 -4.26 13.95 8.44
CA THR A 102 -4.02 12.66 9.12
C THR A 102 -5.26 11.77 8.99
N ARG A 103 -6.45 12.34 9.25
CA ARG A 103 -7.72 11.63 9.12
C ARG A 103 -7.98 11.22 7.66
N GLU A 104 -7.72 12.09 6.71
CA GLU A 104 -7.94 11.83 5.28
C GLU A 104 -7.05 10.70 4.76
N ILE A 105 -5.77 10.67 5.13
CA ILE A 105 -4.85 9.60 4.73
C ILE A 105 -5.34 8.25 5.27
N ILE A 106 -5.75 8.19 6.53
CA ILE A 106 -6.28 6.99 7.16
C ILE A 106 -7.60 6.57 6.51
N ARG A 107 -8.52 7.52 6.30
CA ARG A 107 -9.81 7.31 5.65
C ARG A 107 -9.63 6.69 4.27
N VAL A 108 -8.80 7.30 3.43
CA VAL A 108 -8.54 6.82 2.06
C VAL A 108 -8.01 5.38 2.08
N TYR A 109 -7.12 5.04 3.02
CA TYR A 109 -6.61 3.69 3.12
C TYR A 109 -7.68 2.69 3.54
N VAL A 110 -8.40 2.99 4.63
CA VAL A 110 -9.44 2.09 5.18
C VAL A 110 -10.58 1.89 4.18
N GLU A 111 -11.08 2.97 3.55
CA GLU A 111 -12.15 2.89 2.55
C GLU A 111 -11.70 2.13 1.30
N THR A 112 -10.48 2.37 0.79
CA THR A 112 -9.95 1.62 -0.36
C THR A 112 -9.92 0.12 -0.11
N VAL A 113 -9.62 -0.30 1.13
CA VAL A 113 -9.64 -1.72 1.51
C VAL A 113 -11.07 -2.21 1.77
N ALA A 114 -11.92 -1.36 2.36
CA ALA A 114 -13.32 -1.68 2.64
C ALA A 114 -14.17 -1.84 1.37
N ASP A 115 -13.88 -1.06 0.33
CA ASP A 115 -14.57 -1.12 -0.96
C ASP A 115 -14.21 -2.38 -1.76
N GLU A 116 -13.04 -2.96 -1.49
CA GLU A 116 -12.52 -4.14 -2.20
C GLU A 116 -12.11 -5.25 -1.23
N PRO A 117 -13.00 -5.71 -0.33
CA PRO A 117 -12.63 -6.64 0.74
C PRO A 117 -12.24 -8.02 0.22
N GLU A 118 -12.87 -8.54 -0.83
CA GLU A 118 -12.57 -9.87 -1.34
C GLU A 118 -11.22 -9.96 -2.08
N PRO A 119 -10.84 -9.04 -3.00
CA PRO A 119 -9.48 -8.97 -3.53
C PRO A 119 -8.41 -8.82 -2.43
N TYR A 120 -8.66 -8.00 -1.43
CA TYR A 120 -7.76 -7.85 -0.30
C TYR A 120 -7.60 -9.15 0.50
N ARG A 121 -8.72 -9.78 0.88
CA ARG A 121 -8.73 -11.07 1.59
C ARG A 121 -8.09 -12.20 0.77
N PHE A 122 -8.32 -12.23 -0.55
CA PHE A 122 -7.70 -13.20 -1.45
C PHE A 122 -6.17 -13.09 -1.42
N VAL A 123 -5.65 -11.87 -1.49
CA VAL A 123 -4.21 -11.59 -1.39
C VAL A 123 -3.68 -12.04 -0.02
N MET A 124 -4.34 -11.69 1.07
CA MET A 124 -3.90 -12.03 2.44
C MET A 124 -3.96 -13.53 2.74
N ALA A 125 -5.01 -14.23 2.29
CA ALA A 125 -5.18 -15.66 2.51
C ALA A 125 -4.16 -16.55 1.78
N ASN A 126 -3.58 -16.04 0.69
CA ASN A 126 -2.63 -16.80 -0.13
C ASN A 126 -1.18 -16.33 0.12
N SER A 127 -0.74 -16.17 1.36
CA SER A 127 0.59 -15.66 1.71
C SER A 127 1.72 -16.59 1.25
N SER A 128 2.72 -16.02 0.56
CA SER A 128 3.98 -16.67 0.19
C SER A 128 5.15 -15.69 0.42
N PRO A 129 6.40 -16.15 0.51
CA PRO A 129 7.57 -15.26 0.67
C PRO A 129 7.68 -14.18 -0.41
N THR A 130 7.29 -14.50 -1.64
CA THR A 130 7.29 -13.55 -2.77
C THR A 130 6.27 -12.44 -2.59
N LYS A 131 5.09 -12.76 -2.05
CA LYS A 131 4.05 -11.77 -1.75
C LYS A 131 4.42 -10.87 -0.59
N SER A 132 5.00 -11.44 0.46
CA SER A 132 5.52 -10.64 1.58
C SER A 132 6.46 -9.55 1.06
N LYS A 133 7.24 -9.83 0.01
CA LYS A 133 8.08 -8.83 -0.65
C LYS A 133 7.26 -7.76 -1.37
N VAL A 134 6.24 -8.13 -2.14
CA VAL A 134 5.41 -7.15 -2.90
C VAL A 134 4.60 -6.27 -1.96
N ILE A 135 4.02 -6.85 -0.91
CA ILE A 135 3.34 -6.09 0.15
C ILE A 135 4.33 -5.11 0.78
N ALA A 136 5.48 -5.58 1.22
CA ALA A 136 6.52 -4.74 1.81
C ALA A 136 7.04 -3.66 0.85
N ASP A 137 7.11 -3.92 -0.45
CA ASP A 137 7.49 -2.91 -1.45
C ASP A 137 6.41 -1.84 -1.62
N SER A 138 5.12 -2.22 -1.61
CA SER A 138 3.99 -1.27 -1.66
C SER A 138 3.93 -0.41 -0.40
N GLU A 139 4.08 -1.01 0.77
CA GLU A 139 4.17 -0.32 2.06
C GLU A 139 5.33 0.68 2.08
N ARG A 140 6.49 0.25 1.58
CA ARG A 140 7.68 1.10 1.49
C ARG A 140 7.46 2.30 0.59
N ILE A 141 6.72 2.15 -0.52
CA ILE A 141 6.38 3.28 -1.40
C ILE A 141 5.51 4.28 -0.64
N ILE A 142 4.45 3.83 0.01
CA ILE A 142 3.53 4.68 0.79
C ILE A 142 4.27 5.35 1.95
N ALA A 143 5.06 4.58 2.71
CA ALA A 143 5.85 5.12 3.82
C ALA A 143 6.85 6.19 3.37
N ARG A 144 7.51 6.00 2.22
CA ARG A 144 8.40 7.02 1.64
C ARG A 144 7.66 8.29 1.21
N MET A 145 6.47 8.15 0.62
CA MET A 145 5.64 9.32 0.25
C MET A 145 5.26 10.10 1.51
N LEU A 146 4.79 9.41 2.55
CA LEU A 146 4.48 10.02 3.85
C LEU A 146 5.71 10.67 4.47
N ALA A 147 6.87 9.99 4.47
CA ALA A 147 8.12 10.52 5.00
C ALA A 147 8.57 11.81 4.27
N MET A 148 8.45 11.85 2.95
CA MET A 148 8.77 13.07 2.17
C MET A 148 7.85 14.23 2.54
N MET A 149 6.54 13.98 2.69
CA MET A 149 5.58 15.00 3.11
C MET A 149 5.87 15.50 4.52
N LEU A 150 6.07 14.61 5.49
CA LEU A 150 6.41 14.95 6.87
C LEU A 150 7.71 15.77 6.94
N ARG A 151 8.76 15.33 6.25
CA ARG A 151 10.06 16.03 6.19
C ARG A 151 9.90 17.46 5.72
N ARG A 152 9.15 17.69 4.63
CA ARG A 152 8.90 19.02 4.08
C ARG A 152 8.18 19.93 5.10
N ARG A 153 7.12 19.43 5.75
CA ARG A 153 6.35 20.18 6.76
C ARG A 153 7.20 20.53 7.99
N MET A 154 7.95 19.55 8.51
CA MET A 154 8.81 19.74 9.68
C MET A 154 9.97 20.70 9.38
N GLN A 155 10.61 20.61 8.20
CA GLN A 155 11.63 21.56 7.78
C GLN A 155 11.08 22.98 7.70
N TYR A 156 9.89 23.17 7.14
CA TYR A 156 9.22 24.46 7.09
C TYR A 156 8.95 25.03 8.49
N ALA A 157 8.64 24.17 9.45
CA ALA A 157 8.42 24.55 10.85
C ALA A 157 9.73 24.66 11.68
N GLY A 158 10.91 24.47 11.08
CA GLY A 158 12.21 24.52 11.78
C GLY A 158 12.43 23.38 12.77
N MET A 159 11.75 22.22 12.57
CA MET A 159 11.82 21.07 13.46
C MET A 159 12.90 20.07 13.01
N ASP A 160 13.37 19.23 13.96
CA ASP A 160 14.25 18.11 13.65
C ASP A 160 13.50 17.04 12.83
N THR A 161 14.14 16.52 11.80
CA THR A 161 13.57 15.54 10.86
C THR A 161 14.17 14.14 10.98
N GLY A 162 14.99 13.88 11.99
CA GLY A 162 15.72 12.62 12.15
C GLY A 162 14.82 11.41 12.32
N GLY A 163 13.64 11.59 12.92
CA GLY A 163 12.66 10.53 13.16
C GLY A 163 11.63 10.30 12.05
N VAL A 164 11.65 11.07 10.96
CA VAL A 164 10.61 11.04 9.92
C VAL A 164 10.42 9.65 9.29
N GLU A 165 11.50 8.94 8.99
CA GLU A 165 11.39 7.61 8.39
C GLU A 165 10.77 6.57 9.33
N PRO A 166 11.29 6.33 10.55
CA PRO A 166 10.69 5.37 11.45
C PRO A 166 9.23 5.71 11.81
N TRP A 167 8.87 7.00 11.94
CA TRP A 167 7.48 7.41 12.19
C TRP A 167 6.56 7.09 11.02
N ALA A 168 6.99 7.35 9.78
CA ALA A 168 6.21 7.03 8.60
C ALA A 168 5.98 5.51 8.48
N TYR A 169 7.00 4.69 8.72
CA TYR A 169 6.86 3.24 8.71
C TYR A 169 5.94 2.74 9.83
N MET A 170 6.03 3.32 11.02
CA MET A 170 5.16 2.96 12.14
C MET A 170 3.70 3.28 11.85
N ILE A 171 3.41 4.47 11.31
CA ILE A 171 2.04 4.89 10.96
C ILE A 171 1.48 3.97 9.87
N VAL A 172 2.20 3.78 8.77
CA VAL A 172 1.75 2.94 7.65
C VAL A 172 1.53 1.50 8.10
N GLY A 173 2.49 0.90 8.80
CA GLY A 173 2.38 -0.48 9.29
C GLY A 173 1.28 -0.65 10.34
N GLY A 174 1.11 0.31 11.24
CA GLY A 174 0.07 0.29 12.26
C GLY A 174 -1.34 0.38 11.66
N VAL A 175 -1.57 1.34 10.76
CA VAL A 175 -2.85 1.50 10.04
C VAL A 175 -3.16 0.26 9.23
N GLN A 176 -2.19 -0.28 8.50
CA GLN A 176 -2.36 -1.47 7.69
C GLN A 176 -2.72 -2.69 8.53
N LEU A 177 -1.97 -2.97 9.59
CA LEU A 177 -2.23 -4.13 10.45
C LEU A 177 -3.61 -4.04 11.13
N ALA A 178 -3.99 -2.87 11.61
CA ALA A 178 -5.30 -2.64 12.21
C ALA A 178 -6.43 -2.84 11.19
N THR A 179 -6.29 -2.29 9.98
CA THR A 179 -7.26 -2.46 8.89
C THR A 179 -7.36 -3.92 8.46
N HIS A 180 -6.22 -4.63 8.38
CA HIS A 180 -6.20 -6.07 8.07
C HIS A 180 -6.98 -6.89 9.12
N SER A 181 -6.74 -6.62 10.40
CA SER A 181 -7.47 -7.25 11.50
C SER A 181 -8.98 -6.98 11.40
N TRP A 182 -9.34 -5.72 11.16
CA TRP A 182 -10.74 -5.30 11.05
C TRP A 182 -11.46 -5.92 9.85
N VAL A 183 -10.87 -5.95 8.66
CA VAL A 183 -11.48 -6.61 7.48
C VAL A 183 -11.70 -8.09 7.71
N SER A 184 -10.85 -8.74 8.50
CA SER A 184 -10.97 -10.17 8.83
C SER A 184 -12.10 -10.45 9.83
N ASP A 185 -12.35 -9.55 10.78
CA ASP A 185 -13.38 -9.63 11.83
C ASP A 185 -13.87 -8.21 12.17
N PRO A 186 -14.86 -7.66 11.42
CA PRO A 186 -15.33 -6.30 11.59
C PRO A 186 -16.20 -6.15 12.84
N ARG A 187 -15.60 -5.72 13.95
CA ARG A 187 -16.27 -5.51 15.25
C ARG A 187 -16.74 -4.08 15.48
N MET A 188 -16.44 -3.17 14.57
CA MET A 188 -16.85 -1.77 14.58
C MET A 188 -17.08 -1.27 13.17
N SER A 189 -17.68 -0.09 13.02
CA SER A 189 -17.83 0.56 11.71
C SER A 189 -16.47 0.99 11.13
N ALA A 190 -16.41 1.22 9.82
CA ALA A 190 -15.22 1.79 9.17
C ALA A 190 -14.90 3.18 9.74
N ASP A 191 -15.95 4.00 10.01
CA ASP A 191 -15.79 5.34 10.57
C ASP A 191 -15.18 5.29 11.98
N ASP A 192 -15.65 4.38 12.86
CA ASP A 192 -15.06 4.20 14.18
C ASP A 192 -13.59 3.78 14.10
N LEU A 193 -13.26 2.87 13.17
CA LEU A 193 -11.87 2.45 12.96
C LEU A 193 -11.01 3.65 12.52
N ILE A 194 -11.50 4.44 11.56
CA ILE A 194 -10.81 5.64 11.07
C ILE A 194 -10.56 6.61 12.22
N ASP A 195 -11.57 6.85 13.06
CA ASP A 195 -11.48 7.79 14.16
C ASP A 195 -10.52 7.30 15.26
N TYR A 196 -10.53 6.01 15.63
CA TYR A 196 -9.55 5.45 16.58
C TYR A 196 -8.11 5.51 16.05
N LEU A 197 -7.89 5.17 14.79
CA LEU A 197 -6.57 5.25 14.16
C LEU A 197 -6.09 6.70 14.04
N THR A 198 -7.01 7.63 13.73
CA THR A 198 -6.72 9.07 13.70
C THR A 198 -6.37 9.59 15.08
N MET A 199 -7.13 9.23 16.10
CA MET A 199 -6.86 9.62 17.49
C MET A 199 -5.46 9.21 17.94
N LEU A 200 -5.06 7.95 17.69
CA LEU A 200 -3.73 7.46 18.05
C LEU A 200 -2.63 8.19 17.26
N SER A 201 -2.79 8.28 15.94
CA SER A 201 -1.78 8.88 15.04
C SER A 201 -1.62 10.36 15.32
N TRP A 202 -2.73 11.08 15.55
CA TRP A 202 -2.71 12.50 15.87
C TRP A 202 -2.07 12.78 17.23
N SER A 203 -2.40 11.98 18.25
CA SER A 203 -1.76 12.10 19.57
C SER A 203 -0.24 11.90 19.51
N ALA A 204 0.22 10.93 18.70
CA ALA A 204 1.65 10.74 18.48
C ALA A 204 2.29 11.93 17.75
N ILE A 205 1.62 12.49 16.73
CA ILE A 205 2.10 13.68 16.00
C ILE A 205 2.20 14.87 16.94
N CYS A 206 1.20 15.11 17.80
CA CYS A 206 1.24 16.20 18.78
C CYS A 206 2.46 16.06 19.72
N GLY A 207 2.73 14.87 20.26
CA GLY A 207 3.91 14.63 21.09
C GLY A 207 5.24 14.84 20.34
N ILE A 208 5.32 14.47 19.07
CA ILE A 208 6.49 14.75 18.21
C ILE A 208 6.68 16.26 18.03
N VAL A 209 5.59 16.99 17.79
CA VAL A 209 5.61 18.46 17.62
C VAL A 209 6.04 19.15 18.92
N GLU A 210 5.54 18.72 20.05
CA GLU A 210 5.90 19.24 21.39
C GLU A 210 7.42 19.09 21.66
N ALA A 211 7.99 17.94 21.29
CA ALA A 211 9.44 17.71 21.37
C ALA A 211 10.23 18.40 20.23
N GLY A 212 9.58 19.13 19.32
CA GLY A 212 10.22 19.73 18.16
C GLY A 212 10.87 18.72 17.21
N GLY A 213 10.41 17.46 17.21
CA GLY A 213 11.00 16.35 16.48
C GLY A 213 12.35 15.86 17.03
N SER A 214 12.87 16.46 18.11
CA SER A 214 14.20 16.23 18.64
C SER A 214 14.23 15.05 19.61
N LEU A 215 15.06 14.07 19.30
CA LEU A 215 15.32 12.93 20.18
C LEU A 215 16.01 13.36 21.50
N GLU A 216 16.86 14.39 21.45
CA GLU A 216 17.53 14.94 22.62
C GLU A 216 16.51 15.57 23.58
N LYS A 217 15.67 16.48 23.10
CA LYS A 217 14.58 17.08 23.88
C LYS A 217 13.65 16.03 24.47
N PHE A 218 13.27 15.02 23.67
CA PHE A 218 12.41 13.94 24.13
C PHE A 218 13.03 13.19 25.34
N ARG A 219 14.35 12.92 25.29
CA ARG A 219 15.07 12.23 26.39
C ARG A 219 15.17 13.05 27.67
N GLU A 220 15.19 14.38 27.55
CA GLU A 220 15.30 15.30 28.68
C GLU A 220 13.95 15.60 29.34
N GLN A 221 12.85 15.38 28.63
CA GLN A 221 11.50 15.60 29.16
C GLN A 221 11.11 14.51 30.17
N PRO A 222 10.43 14.87 31.28
CA PRO A 222 9.86 13.88 32.17
C PRO A 222 8.71 13.14 31.46
N HIS A 223 8.70 11.82 31.61
CA HIS A 223 7.63 10.95 31.05
C HIS A 223 6.73 10.40 32.19
N PRO A 224 5.82 11.20 32.76
CA PRO A 224 4.94 10.73 33.83
C PRO A 224 4.00 9.64 33.27
N SER A 225 3.66 8.67 34.14
CA SER A 225 2.69 7.64 33.74
C SER A 225 1.34 8.30 33.37
N PRO A 226 0.81 8.09 32.16
CA PRO A 226 -0.49 8.65 31.77
C PRO A 226 -1.66 7.98 32.52
N ILE A 227 -1.44 6.81 33.12
CA ILE A 227 -2.43 6.06 33.88
C ILE A 227 -1.92 5.96 35.34
N VAL A 228 -2.63 6.65 36.24
CA VAL A 228 -2.36 6.49 37.68
C VAL A 228 -3.07 5.20 38.12
N PRO A 229 -2.34 4.18 38.64
CA PRO A 229 -2.98 2.97 39.14
C PRO A 229 -3.90 3.36 40.32
N PRO A 230 -5.05 2.68 40.52
CA PRO A 230 -5.90 2.92 41.68
C PRO A 230 -5.06 2.72 42.94
N ARG A 231 -5.17 3.68 43.87
CA ARG A 231 -4.52 3.52 45.20
C ARG A 231 -5.13 2.28 45.86
N VAL A 232 -4.30 1.27 46.09
CA VAL A 232 -4.68 0.12 46.89
C VAL A 232 -4.83 0.66 48.33
N THR A 233 -6.06 0.81 48.80
CA THR A 233 -6.42 1.13 50.21
C THR A 233 -6.40 -0.15 51.02
#